data_9fd4e23d1c2bbc33046e7f50e364a5eb
#
_entry.id   9fd4e23d1c2bbc33046e7f50e364a5eb
#
_cell.length_a   1.000
_cell.length_b   1.000
_cell.length_c   1.000
_cell.angle_alpha   90.00
_cell.angle_beta   90.00
_cell.angle_gamma   90.00
#
_symmetry.space_group_name_H-M   'P 1'
#
loop_
_entity.id
_entity.type
_entity.pdbx_description
1 polymer ?
#
loop_
_entity_poly.entity_id
_entity_poly.type
_entity_poly.pdbx_seq_one_letter_code
_entity_poly.pdbx_strand_id
1 'polypeptide(L)'
;GGGLVGRITSVGPNWSRVTSIISDNSNVSGMTLATGDNLIVSGDLQLMAQGVISFSKLVVSQDAVVEGDKVVTSDISDKYLPNILIGYISTINKDTNNLTKSGYLTPVVDFEHLSEVLVITDKKQQIPSGGNMDGK
;
A
#
# COMPACT_ATOMS: atom_id res chain seq x y z
N GLY A 1 1.46 15.44 -6.61
CA GLY A 1 1.92 14.10 -6.56
C GLY A 1 0.81 13.12 -6.34
N GLY A 2 1.00 11.96 -6.87
CA GLY A 2 0.05 10.89 -6.75
C GLY A 2 0.36 9.95 -5.61
N GLY A 3 -0.63 9.16 -5.26
CA GLY A 3 -0.49 8.11 -4.29
C GLY A 3 -1.34 6.92 -4.68
N LEU A 4 -1.15 5.85 -3.96
CA LEU A 4 -1.88 4.61 -4.23
C LEU A 4 -3.32 4.73 -3.78
N VAL A 5 -4.25 4.47 -4.70
CA VAL A 5 -5.69 4.44 -4.39
C VAL A 5 -6.16 3.01 -4.16
N GLY A 6 -5.76 2.08 -5.03
CA GLY A 6 -6.20 0.70 -4.96
C GLY A 6 -5.79 -0.06 -6.19
N ARG A 7 -6.49 -1.16 -6.43
CA ARG A 7 -6.23 -1.98 -7.62
C ARG A 7 -7.53 -2.42 -8.26
N ILE A 8 -7.47 -2.65 -9.56
CA ILE A 8 -8.61 -3.17 -10.30
C ILE A 8 -8.71 -4.68 -10.02
N THR A 9 -9.86 -5.10 -9.52
CA THR A 9 -10.08 -6.50 -9.12
C THR A 9 -10.95 -7.27 -10.09
N SER A 10 -11.74 -6.57 -10.91
CA SER A 10 -12.47 -7.21 -11.99
C SER A 10 -12.86 -6.18 -13.05
N VAL A 11 -13.07 -6.65 -14.26
CA VAL A 11 -13.46 -5.79 -15.39
C VAL A 11 -14.58 -6.44 -16.18
N GLY A 12 -15.42 -5.60 -16.77
CA GLY A 12 -16.43 -6.00 -17.72
C GLY A 12 -16.29 -5.17 -18.98
N PRO A 13 -17.22 -5.29 -19.94
CA PRO A 13 -17.12 -4.55 -21.20
C PRO A 13 -17.11 -3.04 -21.01
N ASN A 14 -17.87 -2.52 -20.07
CA ASN A 14 -18.02 -1.09 -19.86
C ASN A 14 -17.80 -0.66 -18.40
N TRP A 15 -17.17 -1.52 -17.59
CA TRP A 15 -16.99 -1.20 -16.16
C TRP A 15 -15.76 -1.88 -15.61
N SER A 16 -15.27 -1.35 -14.50
CA SER A 16 -14.21 -1.96 -13.72
C SER A 16 -14.56 -1.87 -12.24
N ARG A 17 -14.17 -2.89 -11.49
CA ARG A 17 -14.29 -2.85 -10.04
C ARG A 17 -12.92 -2.55 -9.45
N VAL A 18 -12.88 -1.60 -8.55
CA VAL A 18 -11.65 -1.20 -7.87
C VAL A 18 -11.77 -1.56 -6.39
N THR A 19 -10.76 -2.22 -5.86
CA THR A 19 -10.64 -2.40 -4.41
C THR A 19 -9.66 -1.35 -3.89
N SER A 20 -10.18 -0.42 -3.08
CA SER A 20 -9.38 0.64 -2.51
C SER A 20 -8.52 0.11 -1.37
N ILE A 21 -7.38 0.76 -1.13
CA ILE A 21 -6.51 0.40 -0.01
C ILE A 21 -7.16 0.70 1.33
N ILE A 22 -8.20 1.53 1.38
CA ILE A 22 -8.94 1.80 2.62
C ILE A 22 -10.05 0.79 2.90
N SER A 23 -10.33 -0.10 1.94
CA SER A 23 -11.33 -1.14 2.12
C SER A 23 -10.94 -2.08 3.26
N ASP A 24 -11.92 -2.54 4.03
CA ASP A 24 -11.69 -3.42 5.17
C ASP A 24 -11.00 -4.73 4.77
N ASN A 25 -11.10 -5.13 3.51
CA ASN A 25 -10.49 -6.36 3.01
C ASN A 25 -9.14 -6.15 2.33
N SER A 26 -8.61 -4.95 2.38
CA SER A 26 -7.36 -4.63 1.68
C SER A 26 -6.16 -4.82 2.59
N ASN A 27 -5.18 -5.57 2.11
CA ASN A 27 -3.87 -5.70 2.76
C ASN A 27 -2.82 -5.49 1.68
N VAL A 28 -1.97 -4.50 1.89
CA VAL A 28 -0.95 -4.11 0.92
C VAL A 28 0.42 -4.28 1.55
N SER A 29 1.29 -5.01 0.88
CA SER A 29 2.69 -5.11 1.30
C SER A 29 3.38 -3.78 1.02
N GLY A 30 3.86 -3.16 2.08
CA GLY A 30 4.56 -1.89 1.99
C GLY A 30 5.96 -1.98 2.57
N MET A 31 6.69 -0.91 2.39
CA MET A 31 7.99 -0.78 3.04
C MET A 31 8.28 0.70 3.31
N THR A 32 9.08 0.94 4.33
CA THR A 32 9.59 2.28 4.59
C THR A 32 10.65 2.60 3.55
N LEU A 33 10.51 3.75 2.91
CA LEU A 33 11.40 4.11 1.79
C LEU A 33 12.85 4.30 2.26
N ALA A 34 13.03 4.92 3.41
CA ALA A 34 14.37 5.25 3.90
C ALA A 34 15.16 4.03 4.37
N THR A 35 14.52 3.06 4.99
CA THR A 35 15.19 1.93 5.63
C THR A 35 14.93 0.59 4.93
N GLY A 36 13.93 0.52 4.07
CA GLY A 36 13.59 -0.72 3.36
C GLY A 36 12.89 -1.76 4.23
N ASP A 37 12.40 -1.38 5.41
CA ASP A 37 11.72 -2.32 6.30
C ASP A 37 10.30 -2.60 5.81
N ASN A 38 9.94 -3.86 5.79
CA ASN A 38 8.62 -4.30 5.30
C ASN A 38 7.56 -4.22 6.39
N LEU A 39 6.35 -3.93 5.97
CA LEU A 39 5.16 -3.89 6.82
C LEU A 39 3.93 -4.22 5.98
N ILE A 40 2.80 -4.38 6.64
CA ILE A 40 1.52 -4.60 5.97
C ILE A 40 0.61 -3.41 6.26
N VAL A 41 0.09 -2.81 5.20
CA VAL A 41 -0.89 -1.72 5.30
C VAL A 41 -2.27 -2.32 5.14
N SER A 42 -3.12 -2.12 6.14
CA SER A 42 -4.46 -2.72 6.19
C SER A 42 -5.53 -1.64 6.14
N GLY A 43 -6.49 -1.82 5.24
CA GLY A 43 -7.61 -0.89 5.13
C GLY A 43 -8.57 -1.02 6.29
N ASP A 44 -9.20 0.10 6.63
CA ASP A 44 -10.22 0.18 7.68
C ASP A 44 -11.03 1.44 7.45
N LEU A 45 -12.28 1.26 7.04
CA LEU A 45 -13.14 2.40 6.70
C LEU A 45 -13.44 3.28 7.91
N GLN A 46 -13.49 2.70 9.12
CA GLN A 46 -13.70 3.49 10.33
C GLN A 46 -12.49 4.35 10.64
N LEU A 47 -11.29 3.80 10.50
CA LEU A 47 -10.07 4.57 10.71
C LEU A 47 -9.92 5.67 9.68
N MET A 48 -10.38 5.42 8.45
CA MET A 48 -10.29 6.43 7.41
C MET A 48 -11.15 7.66 7.72
N ALA A 49 -12.23 7.49 8.48
CA ALA A 49 -13.00 8.63 8.96
C ALA A 49 -12.17 9.55 9.85
N GLN A 50 -11.10 9.03 10.43
CA GLN A 50 -10.14 9.81 11.24
C GLN A 50 -8.92 10.23 10.43
N GLY A 51 -8.90 9.93 9.13
CA GLY A 51 -7.80 10.32 8.25
C GLY A 51 -6.58 9.43 8.33
N VAL A 52 -6.72 8.20 8.83
CA VAL A 52 -5.58 7.29 8.98
C VAL A 52 -5.91 5.90 8.44
N ILE A 53 -4.86 5.15 8.16
CA ILE A 53 -4.93 3.75 7.76
C ILE A 53 -3.91 3.00 8.63
N SER A 54 -4.17 1.74 8.92
CA SER A 54 -3.33 1.01 9.85
C SER A 54 -2.19 0.27 9.16
N PHE A 55 -1.10 0.07 9.90
CA PHE A 55 -0.05 -0.85 9.48
C PHE A 55 0.29 -1.81 10.61
N SER A 56 0.90 -2.92 10.25
CA SER A 56 1.30 -3.95 11.20
C SER A 56 2.52 -4.69 10.67
N LYS A 57 3.07 -5.54 11.51
CA LYS A 57 4.16 -6.48 11.14
C LYS A 57 5.44 -5.79 10.71
N LEU A 58 5.70 -4.60 11.25
CA LEU A 58 6.99 -3.97 11.11
C LEU A 58 7.94 -4.62 12.11
N VAL A 59 9.00 -5.26 11.63
CA VAL A 59 9.90 -6.01 12.50
C VAL A 59 10.79 -5.06 13.29
N VAL A 60 10.89 -5.31 14.59
CA VAL A 60 11.69 -4.48 15.51
C VAL A 60 13.14 -4.98 15.51
N SER A 61 13.81 -4.91 14.38
CA SER A 61 15.23 -5.27 14.34
C SER A 61 16.13 -4.08 14.65
N GLN A 62 15.67 -2.89 14.29
CA GLN A 62 16.39 -1.65 14.55
C GLN A 62 15.33 -0.56 14.73
N ASP A 63 15.62 0.38 15.61
CA ASP A 63 14.69 1.49 15.85
C ASP A 63 14.95 2.65 14.87
N ALA A 64 15.14 2.31 13.60
CA ALA A 64 15.43 3.30 12.57
C ALA A 64 14.18 3.91 11.93
N VAL A 65 13.03 3.27 12.10
CA VAL A 65 11.79 3.77 11.54
C VAL A 65 11.15 4.74 12.53
N VAL A 66 10.81 5.92 12.06
CA VAL A 66 10.26 6.99 12.90
C VAL A 66 9.02 7.59 12.27
N GLU A 67 8.26 8.33 13.09
CA GLU A 67 7.11 9.09 12.60
C GLU A 67 7.56 10.05 11.52
N GLY A 68 6.77 10.17 10.47
CA GLY A 68 7.09 10.98 9.31
C GLY A 68 7.73 10.21 8.17
N ASP A 69 8.16 8.97 8.40
CA ASP A 69 8.76 8.16 7.35
C ASP A 69 7.77 7.84 6.25
N LYS A 70 8.24 7.88 5.01
CA LYS A 70 7.43 7.52 3.85
C LYS A 70 7.27 6.02 3.76
N VAL A 71 6.07 5.59 3.43
CA VAL A 71 5.74 4.20 3.16
C VAL A 71 5.28 4.09 1.71
N VAL A 72 5.91 3.17 1.00
CA VAL A 72 5.63 2.91 -0.42
C VAL A 72 5.26 1.44 -0.58
N THR A 73 4.72 1.08 -1.74
CA THR A 73 4.48 -0.33 -2.05
C THR A 73 5.82 -1.06 -2.10
N SER A 74 5.80 -2.28 -1.56
CA SER A 74 7.01 -3.11 -1.50
C SER A 74 7.27 -3.80 -2.83
N ASP A 75 8.54 -4.06 -3.11
CA ASP A 75 8.95 -4.83 -4.28
C ASP A 75 8.60 -6.32 -4.16
N ILE A 76 8.24 -6.80 -2.97
CA ILE A 76 7.80 -8.19 -2.81
C ILE A 76 6.33 -8.38 -3.16
N SER A 77 5.57 -7.30 -3.32
CA SER A 77 4.16 -7.42 -3.71
C SER A 77 4.06 -7.88 -5.17
N ASP A 78 3.17 -8.84 -5.41
CA ASP A 78 2.86 -9.29 -6.78
C ASP A 78 1.60 -8.62 -7.33
N LYS A 79 0.94 -7.78 -6.54
CA LYS A 79 -0.32 -7.12 -6.92
C LYS A 79 -0.15 -5.66 -7.30
N TYR A 80 0.95 -5.05 -6.91
CA TYR A 80 1.20 -3.63 -7.10
C TYR A 80 2.60 -3.43 -7.66
N LEU A 81 2.76 -2.42 -8.51
CA LEU A 81 4.08 -1.96 -8.88
C LEU A 81 4.81 -1.45 -7.64
N PRO A 82 6.12 -1.62 -7.55
CA PRO A 82 6.87 -1.17 -6.38
C PRO A 82 7.02 0.34 -6.33
N ASN A 83 7.31 0.84 -5.14
CA ASN A 83 7.68 2.23 -4.88
C ASN A 83 6.57 3.25 -5.17
N ILE A 84 5.30 2.83 -5.14
CA ILE A 84 4.18 3.77 -5.22
C ILE A 84 3.90 4.27 -3.81
N LEU A 85 3.86 5.58 -3.64
CA LEU A 85 3.68 6.20 -2.34
C LEU A 85 2.30 5.88 -1.76
N ILE A 86 2.27 5.39 -0.51
CA ILE A 86 1.04 5.12 0.22
C ILE A 86 0.75 6.26 1.19
N GLY A 87 1.73 6.63 2.00
CA GLY A 87 1.54 7.67 2.99
C GLY A 87 2.75 7.84 3.89
N TYR A 88 2.51 8.42 5.05
CA TYR A 88 3.55 8.74 6.02
C TYR A 88 3.17 8.14 7.37
N ILE A 89 4.15 7.62 8.09
CA ILE A 89 3.90 7.06 9.42
C ILE A 89 3.50 8.19 10.37
N SER A 90 2.34 8.06 11.01
CA SER A 90 1.86 9.03 11.98
C SER A 90 2.00 8.54 13.42
N THR A 91 1.93 7.24 13.65
CA THR A 91 2.01 6.65 14.98
C THR A 91 2.71 5.30 14.89
N ILE A 92 3.62 5.03 15.81
CA ILE A 92 4.29 3.74 15.92
C ILE A 92 4.18 3.26 17.36
N ASN A 93 3.74 2.01 17.55
CA ASN A 93 3.65 1.38 18.84
C ASN A 93 4.31 0.01 18.79
N LYS A 94 5.01 -0.33 19.86
CA LYS A 94 5.59 -1.66 19.99
C LYS A 94 4.47 -2.63 20.38
N ASP A 95 4.38 -3.75 19.68
CA ASP A 95 3.38 -4.76 19.97
C ASP A 95 3.72 -5.52 21.25
N THR A 96 2.72 -6.17 21.83
CA THR A 96 2.89 -6.90 23.09
C THR A 96 3.85 -8.07 22.96
N ASN A 97 4.07 -8.58 21.76
CA ASN A 97 5.04 -9.67 21.53
C ASN A 97 6.50 -9.17 21.57
N ASN A 98 6.74 -7.88 21.62
CA ASN A 98 8.06 -7.24 21.59
C ASN A 98 8.90 -7.56 20.36
N LEU A 99 8.30 -8.12 19.31
CA LEU A 99 8.98 -8.50 18.08
C LEU A 99 8.60 -7.61 16.90
N THR A 100 7.40 -7.05 16.94
CA THR A 100 6.89 -6.22 15.85
C THR A 100 6.34 -4.91 16.37
N LYS A 101 6.16 -3.97 15.46
CA LYS A 101 5.51 -2.69 15.70
C LYS A 101 4.30 -2.56 14.79
N SER A 102 3.33 -1.80 15.24
CA SER A 102 2.14 -1.46 14.48
C SER A 102 1.80 0.00 14.74
N GLY A 103 0.87 0.52 13.97
CA GLY A 103 0.44 1.90 14.15
C GLY A 103 -0.39 2.39 12.99
N TYR A 104 -0.29 3.68 12.72
CA TYR A 104 -1.10 4.33 11.70
C TYR A 104 -0.25 5.10 10.72
N LEU A 105 -0.78 5.18 9.49
CA LEU A 105 -0.24 6.02 8.43
C LEU A 105 -1.27 7.09 8.09
N THR A 106 -0.78 8.26 7.71
CA THR A 106 -1.61 9.25 7.04
C THR A 106 -1.47 9.03 5.55
N PRO A 107 -2.53 8.60 4.85
CA PRO A 107 -2.45 8.40 3.41
C PRO A 107 -2.15 9.72 2.70
N VAL A 108 -1.41 9.64 1.60
CA VAL A 108 -1.14 10.82 0.78
C VAL A 108 -2.34 11.18 -0.10
N VAL A 109 -3.21 10.21 -0.37
CA VAL A 109 -4.41 10.41 -1.17
C VAL A 109 -5.54 10.90 -0.29
N ASP A 110 -6.25 11.94 -0.74
CA ASP A 110 -7.46 12.40 -0.09
C ASP A 110 -8.65 11.60 -0.61
N PHE A 111 -9.01 10.53 0.10
CA PHE A 111 -10.05 9.61 -0.33
C PHE A 111 -11.46 10.22 -0.27
N GLU A 112 -11.65 11.29 0.50
CA GLU A 112 -12.95 11.95 0.55
C GLU A 112 -13.22 12.81 -0.68
N HIS A 113 -12.16 13.27 -1.35
CA HIS A 113 -12.28 14.26 -2.42
C HIS A 113 -11.63 13.79 -3.71
N LEU A 114 -11.65 12.47 -3.98
CA LEU A 114 -11.13 11.94 -5.24
C LEU A 114 -11.96 12.46 -6.40
N SER A 115 -11.31 13.15 -7.33
CA SER A 115 -11.98 13.63 -8.54
C SER A 115 -11.63 12.78 -9.76
N GLU A 116 -10.41 12.26 -9.82
CA GLU A 116 -10.03 11.36 -10.90
C GLU A 116 -8.82 10.53 -10.46
N VAL A 117 -8.65 9.39 -11.11
CA VAL A 117 -7.53 8.49 -10.86
C VAL A 117 -6.95 8.04 -12.20
N LEU A 118 -5.67 7.72 -12.17
CA LEU A 118 -4.99 7.13 -13.32
C LEU A 118 -4.83 5.64 -13.08
N VAL A 119 -5.07 4.86 -14.12
CA VAL A 119 -4.83 3.41 -14.06
C VAL A 119 -3.47 3.13 -14.69
N ILE A 120 -2.60 2.50 -13.91
CA ILE A 120 -1.31 2.06 -14.42
C ILE A 120 -1.53 0.72 -15.09
N THR A 121 -1.29 0.66 -16.40
CA THR A 121 -1.50 -0.55 -17.17
C THR A 121 -0.23 -1.39 -17.31
N ASP A 122 0.91 -0.81 -17.03
CA ASP A 122 2.16 -1.55 -17.04
C ASP A 122 2.21 -2.46 -15.83
N LYS A 123 2.04 -3.74 -16.06
CA LYS A 123 2.04 -4.70 -14.98
C LYS A 123 3.44 -4.84 -14.41
N LYS A 124 3.51 -5.19 -13.12
CA LYS A 124 4.74 -5.64 -12.54
C LYS A 124 5.32 -6.74 -13.42
N GLN A 125 6.61 -6.68 -13.67
CA GLN A 125 7.27 -7.57 -14.60
C GLN A 125 7.00 -9.01 -14.24
N GLN A 126 6.38 -9.72 -15.13
CA GLN A 126 6.22 -11.15 -15.04
C GLN A 126 6.90 -11.75 -16.27
N ILE A 127 7.71 -12.75 -16.05
CA ILE A 127 8.34 -13.41 -17.15
C ILE A 127 7.24 -14.17 -17.88
N PRO A 128 6.96 -13.79 -19.12
CA PRO A 128 5.95 -14.51 -19.86
C PRO A 128 6.38 -15.96 -19.99
N SER A 129 5.54 -16.82 -19.56
CA SER A 129 5.82 -18.22 -19.80
C SER A 129 5.57 -18.47 -21.27
N GLY A 130 6.61 -18.52 -21.99
CA GLY A 130 6.43 -18.59 -23.41
C GLY A 130 6.24 -17.20 -23.93
N GLY A 131 6.20 -16.63 -24.15
CA GLY A 131 6.17 -15.54 -24.66
C GLY A 131 5.19 -14.51 -24.74
N ASN A 132 5.14 -14.52 -24.68
CA ASN A 132 4.82 -13.82 -24.82
C ASN A 132 4.74 -12.91 -24.82
N MET A 133 4.91 -12.68 -24.97
CA MET A 133 5.05 -11.82 -24.91
C MET A 133 4.64 -10.98 -25.56
N ASP A 134 4.24 -10.96 -25.81
CA ASP A 134 4.14 -10.46 -26.21
C ASP A 134 3.76 -9.71 -26.21
N GLY A 135 3.60 -9.75 -26.19
CA GLY A 135 3.58 -9.36 -26.06
C GLY A 135 3.14 -8.74 -26.22
N LYS A 136 3.03 -8.82 -26.44
CA LYS A 136 3.06 -8.69 -26.50
C LYS A 136 2.86 -8.37 -26.46
#